data_94380b22d24d7baecd254389eb0b5b69
#
_entry.id   94380b22d24d7baecd254389eb0b5b69
#
_cell.length_a   1.000
_cell.length_b   1.000
_cell.length_c   1.000
_cell.angle_alpha   90.00
_cell.angle_beta   90.00
_cell.angle_gamma   90.00
#
_symmetry.space_group_name_H-M   'P 1'
#
loop_
_entity.id
_entity.type
_entity.pdbx_description
1 polymer ?
#
loop_
_entity_poly.entity_id
_entity_poly.type
_entity_poly.pdbx_seq_one_letter_code
_entity_poly.pdbx_strand_id
1 'polypeptide(L)'
;SDVYKRQKLGYMFGDFGNDFTFILSSLFLMKFYTDVMGVSAGVVGIVMMAARIVDAFTDITMGQIVDRCKPTKDGKFRPWLKRMCGPVAIASFLIFQSGLAGMPYGFKVAWLAVTYILWGSIFYTSINIPYGSMASAVSPESKDRAELSTWRTIGSSLASLVIGVGTPMIAYVTVDGKTMLSGSRMTIIAGVFSVCAILCYLLCFKMVQERVQLTTKNLSLIHISEPTRHLY
;
A
#
# COMPACT_ATOMS: atom_id res chain seq x y z
N SER A 1 -13.98 21.95 -13.05
CA SER A 1 -14.35 22.68 -11.84
C SER A 1 -13.41 22.31 -10.70
N ASP A 2 -13.25 23.18 -9.70
CA ASP A 2 -12.29 23.00 -8.58
C ASP A 2 -12.57 21.76 -7.73
N VAL A 3 -13.82 21.35 -7.63
CA VAL A 3 -14.25 20.14 -6.91
C VAL A 3 -13.63 18.89 -7.55
N TYR A 4 -13.52 18.87 -8.86
CA TYR A 4 -12.96 17.73 -9.58
C TYR A 4 -11.44 17.68 -9.48
N LYS A 5 -10.76 18.83 -9.54
CA LYS A 5 -9.31 18.93 -9.28
C LYS A 5 -8.95 18.44 -7.88
N ARG A 6 -9.75 18.82 -6.88
CA ARG A 6 -9.59 18.37 -5.50
C ARG A 6 -9.67 16.85 -5.37
N GLN A 7 -10.59 16.19 -6.08
CA GLN A 7 -10.71 14.74 -6.04
C GLN A 7 -9.53 14.02 -6.70
N LYS A 8 -9.04 14.51 -7.83
CA LYS A 8 -7.85 13.98 -8.50
C LYS A 8 -6.62 14.06 -7.59
N LEU A 9 -6.40 15.23 -6.98
CA LEU A 9 -5.30 15.43 -6.04
C LEU A 9 -5.44 14.52 -4.80
N GLY A 10 -6.65 14.40 -4.26
CA GLY A 10 -6.92 13.50 -3.14
C GLY A 10 -6.65 12.03 -3.48
N TYR A 11 -7.01 11.61 -4.69
CA TYR A 11 -6.74 10.28 -5.18
C TYR A 11 -5.23 10.02 -5.36
N MET A 12 -4.48 11.01 -5.84
CA MET A 12 -3.01 10.95 -5.89
C MET A 12 -2.39 10.73 -4.51
N PHE A 13 -2.88 11.42 -3.46
CA PHE A 13 -2.40 11.22 -2.10
C PHE A 13 -2.65 9.80 -1.57
N GLY A 14 -3.72 9.14 -2.00
CA GLY A 14 -3.97 7.75 -1.62
C GLY A 14 -2.86 6.81 -2.08
N ASP A 15 -2.39 6.98 -3.31
CA ASP A 15 -1.29 6.17 -3.85
C ASP A 15 0.06 6.57 -3.24
N PHE A 16 0.26 7.87 -3.02
CA PHE A 16 1.42 8.35 -2.32
C PHE A 16 1.55 7.70 -0.93
N GLY A 17 0.43 7.58 -0.19
CA GLY A 17 0.38 6.88 1.09
C GLY A 17 0.68 5.38 0.97
N ASN A 18 0.15 4.70 -0.04
CA ASN A 18 0.46 3.30 -0.35
C ASN A 18 1.96 3.11 -0.56
N ASP A 19 2.56 3.96 -1.36
CA ASP A 19 3.92 3.82 -1.82
C ASP A 19 4.95 4.16 -0.75
N PHE A 20 4.64 5.01 0.24
CA PHE A 20 5.51 5.23 1.39
C PHE A 20 5.84 3.93 2.14
N THR A 21 4.92 2.99 2.19
CA THR A 21 5.16 1.70 2.82
C THR A 21 5.63 0.64 1.81
N PHE A 22 5.04 0.61 0.62
CA PHE A 22 5.30 -0.42 -0.39
C PHE A 22 6.68 -0.27 -1.05
N ILE A 23 7.04 0.93 -1.52
CA ILE A 23 8.34 1.16 -2.19
C ILE A 23 9.47 1.04 -1.19
N LEU A 24 9.29 1.54 0.05
CA LEU A 24 10.29 1.37 1.09
C LEU A 24 10.61 -0.10 1.32
N SER A 25 9.57 -0.94 1.49
CA SER A 25 9.75 -2.39 1.66
C SER A 25 10.34 -3.05 0.42
N SER A 26 9.89 -2.68 -0.77
CA SER A 26 10.37 -3.27 -2.02
C SER A 26 11.86 -3.02 -2.28
N LEU A 27 12.36 -1.83 -1.94
CA LEU A 27 13.75 -1.45 -2.20
C LEU A 27 14.71 -1.82 -1.07
N PHE A 28 14.26 -1.75 0.19
CA PHE A 28 15.17 -1.80 1.33
C PHE A 28 14.99 -2.99 2.27
N LEU A 29 13.89 -3.76 2.16
CA LEU A 29 13.64 -4.89 3.05
C LEU A 29 14.78 -5.92 3.03
N MET A 30 15.12 -6.39 1.83
CA MET A 30 16.20 -7.39 1.67
C MET A 30 17.49 -6.88 2.28
N LYS A 31 17.89 -5.66 1.93
CA LYS A 31 19.13 -5.07 2.38
C LYS A 31 19.14 -4.80 3.89
N PHE A 32 18.02 -4.36 4.47
CA PHE A 32 17.91 -4.17 5.91
C PHE A 32 18.07 -5.49 6.67
N TYR A 33 17.41 -6.55 6.22
CA TYR A 33 17.51 -7.85 6.89
C TYR A 33 18.86 -8.53 6.69
N THR A 34 19.51 -8.34 5.56
CA THR A 34 20.85 -8.90 5.34
C THR A 34 21.93 -8.12 6.07
N ASP A 35 21.98 -6.80 5.91
CA ASP A 35 23.09 -5.98 6.36
C ASP A 35 22.96 -5.55 7.83
N VAL A 36 21.73 -5.32 8.31
CA VAL A 36 21.47 -4.85 9.68
C VAL A 36 21.08 -6.00 10.61
N MET A 37 20.15 -6.85 10.18
CA MET A 37 19.64 -7.93 11.01
C MET A 37 20.49 -9.20 10.92
N GLY A 38 21.38 -9.34 9.94
CA GLY A 38 22.23 -10.51 9.74
C GLY A 38 21.48 -11.79 9.36
N VAL A 39 20.33 -11.64 8.69
CA VAL A 39 19.56 -12.77 8.14
C VAL A 39 20.05 -13.06 6.71
N SER A 40 20.24 -14.34 6.37
CA SER A 40 20.72 -14.69 5.03
C SER A 40 19.71 -14.28 3.94
N ALA A 41 20.20 -13.77 2.80
CA ALA A 41 19.39 -13.33 1.68
C ALA A 41 18.45 -14.44 1.16
N GLY A 42 18.90 -15.69 1.17
CA GLY A 42 18.07 -16.83 0.78
C GLY A 42 16.84 -17.00 1.67
N VAL A 43 17.01 -16.87 2.99
CA VAL A 43 15.87 -16.97 3.94
C VAL A 43 14.92 -15.79 3.78
N VAL A 44 15.43 -14.57 3.63
CA VAL A 44 14.59 -13.39 3.35
C VAL A 44 13.80 -13.60 2.06
N GLY A 45 14.45 -14.07 0.99
CA GLY A 45 13.80 -14.37 -0.29
C GLY A 45 12.69 -15.42 -0.17
N ILE A 46 12.93 -16.50 0.60
CA ILE A 46 11.90 -17.53 0.86
C ILE A 46 10.69 -16.93 1.59
N VAL A 47 10.92 -16.11 2.62
CA VAL A 47 9.83 -15.45 3.35
C VAL A 47 9.02 -14.52 2.42
N MET A 48 9.71 -13.74 1.60
CA MET A 48 9.05 -12.87 0.62
C MET A 48 8.23 -13.67 -0.41
N MET A 49 8.77 -14.79 -0.88
CA MET A 49 8.06 -15.68 -1.82
C MET A 49 6.83 -16.32 -1.16
N ALA A 50 6.97 -16.82 0.07
CA ALA A 50 5.85 -17.39 0.82
C ALA A 50 4.74 -16.34 1.05
N ALA A 51 5.11 -15.10 1.37
CA ALA A 51 4.15 -14.01 1.49
C ALA A 51 3.39 -13.74 0.18
N ARG A 52 4.02 -13.83 -0.99
CA ARG A 52 3.31 -13.70 -2.29
C ARG A 52 2.25 -14.79 -2.51
N ILE A 53 2.47 -15.98 -2.00
CA ILE A 53 1.46 -17.05 -2.05
C ILE A 53 0.27 -16.68 -1.15
N VAL A 54 0.55 -16.19 0.05
CA VAL A 54 -0.51 -15.71 0.97
C VAL A 54 -1.26 -14.51 0.35
N ASP A 55 -0.56 -13.56 -0.28
CA ASP A 55 -1.17 -12.41 -0.96
C ASP A 55 -2.21 -12.85 -1.99
N ALA A 56 -1.93 -13.88 -2.79
CA ALA A 56 -2.88 -14.36 -3.79
C ALA A 56 -4.23 -14.81 -3.19
N PHE A 57 -4.22 -15.40 -2.00
CA PHE A 57 -5.44 -15.79 -1.30
C PHE A 57 -6.11 -14.61 -0.59
N THR A 58 -5.33 -13.76 0.04
CA THR A 58 -5.87 -12.60 0.79
C THR A 58 -6.44 -11.55 -0.14
N ASP A 59 -5.88 -11.33 -1.31
CA ASP A 59 -6.40 -10.40 -2.32
C ASP A 59 -7.78 -10.81 -2.81
N ILE A 60 -7.97 -12.09 -3.14
CA ILE A 60 -9.28 -12.63 -3.54
C ILE A 60 -10.29 -12.51 -2.40
N THR A 61 -9.87 -12.88 -1.19
CA THR A 61 -10.73 -12.82 0.01
C THR A 61 -11.13 -11.38 0.31
N MET A 62 -10.18 -10.45 0.25
CA MET A 62 -10.45 -9.05 0.50
C MET A 62 -11.36 -8.43 -0.56
N GLY A 63 -11.17 -8.78 -1.84
CA GLY A 63 -12.08 -8.40 -2.92
C GLY A 63 -13.52 -8.81 -2.61
N GLN A 64 -13.74 -10.08 -2.22
CA GLN A 64 -15.07 -10.60 -1.85
C GLN A 64 -15.65 -9.90 -0.61
N ILE A 65 -14.82 -9.60 0.40
CA ILE A 65 -15.26 -8.85 1.59
C ILE A 65 -15.76 -7.47 1.19
N VAL A 66 -14.97 -6.74 0.42
CA VAL A 66 -15.29 -5.38 -0.04
C VAL A 66 -16.57 -5.40 -0.90
N ASP A 67 -16.72 -6.37 -1.78
CA ASP A 67 -17.91 -6.48 -2.64
C ASP A 67 -19.20 -6.73 -1.84
N ARG A 68 -19.12 -7.52 -0.78
CA ARG A 68 -20.25 -7.82 0.11
C ARG A 68 -20.55 -6.74 1.15
N CYS A 69 -19.61 -5.84 1.42
CA CYS A 69 -19.80 -4.74 2.37
C CYS A 69 -20.89 -3.78 1.88
N LYS A 70 -21.80 -3.44 2.79
CA LYS A 70 -22.81 -2.40 2.54
C LYS A 70 -22.19 -1.02 2.59
N PRO A 71 -22.61 -0.09 1.71
CA PRO A 71 -22.17 1.30 1.78
C PRO A 71 -22.51 1.91 3.14
N THR A 72 -21.61 2.73 3.67
CA THR A 72 -21.82 3.52 4.89
C THR A 72 -22.15 4.97 4.52
N LYS A 73 -22.36 5.83 5.53
CA LYS A 73 -22.54 7.28 5.33
C LYS A 73 -21.36 7.93 4.60
N ASP A 74 -20.16 7.38 4.78
CA ASP A 74 -18.91 7.87 4.16
C ASP A 74 -18.61 7.21 2.81
N GLY A 75 -19.45 6.32 2.31
CA GLY A 75 -19.26 5.53 1.10
C GLY A 75 -18.97 4.06 1.37
N LYS A 76 -18.62 3.32 0.32
CA LYS A 76 -18.29 1.88 0.38
C LYS A 76 -16.79 1.64 0.63
N PHE A 77 -15.93 2.38 -0.06
CA PHE A 77 -14.47 2.18 -0.08
C PHE A 77 -13.71 3.12 0.86
N ARG A 78 -14.13 4.38 0.96
CA ARG A 78 -13.48 5.40 1.79
C ARG A 78 -13.29 4.99 3.26
N PRO A 79 -14.25 4.33 3.94
CA PRO A 79 -14.08 3.91 5.33
C PRO A 79 -12.89 2.98 5.56
N TRP A 80 -12.49 2.20 4.55
CA TRP A 80 -11.34 1.32 4.63
C TRP A 80 -10.02 2.09 4.76
N LEU A 81 -9.86 3.23 4.03
CA LEU A 81 -8.69 4.08 4.15
C LEU A 81 -8.53 4.58 5.60
N LYS A 82 -9.61 5.08 6.18
CA LYS A 82 -9.60 5.58 7.55
C LYS A 82 -9.30 4.50 8.60
N ARG A 83 -9.85 3.29 8.42
CA ARG A 83 -9.71 2.19 9.37
C ARG A 83 -8.33 1.52 9.29
N MET A 84 -7.78 1.39 8.09
CA MET A 84 -6.56 0.61 7.83
C MET A 84 -5.30 1.48 7.77
N CYS A 85 -5.39 2.81 7.69
CA CYS A 85 -4.21 3.68 7.65
C CYS A 85 -3.28 3.48 8.87
N GLY A 86 -3.83 3.36 10.08
CA GLY A 86 -3.05 3.09 11.28
C GLY A 86 -2.39 1.70 11.27
N PRO A 87 -3.17 0.61 11.14
CA PRO A 87 -2.63 -0.75 11.07
C PRO A 87 -1.56 -0.95 10.01
N VAL A 88 -1.75 -0.44 8.79
CA VAL A 88 -0.76 -0.54 7.71
C VAL A 88 0.54 0.19 8.07
N ALA A 89 0.44 1.39 8.61
CA ALA A 89 1.58 2.20 8.98
C ALA A 89 2.36 1.57 10.15
N ILE A 90 1.68 1.09 11.18
CA ILE A 90 2.30 0.41 12.32
C ILE A 90 3.00 -0.86 11.85
N ALA A 91 2.36 -1.70 11.05
CA ALA A 91 2.97 -2.92 10.54
C ALA A 91 4.21 -2.63 9.68
N SER A 92 4.16 -1.62 8.80
CA SER A 92 5.32 -1.17 8.03
C SER A 92 6.47 -0.69 8.91
N PHE A 93 6.16 0.07 9.96
CA PHE A 93 7.17 0.51 10.94
C PHE A 93 7.81 -0.68 11.68
N LEU A 94 7.02 -1.68 12.08
CA LEU A 94 7.52 -2.85 12.80
C LEU A 94 8.48 -3.73 11.97
N ILE A 95 8.41 -3.67 10.65
CA ILE A 95 9.33 -4.40 9.78
C ILE A 95 10.77 -3.92 9.97
N PHE A 96 10.99 -2.61 10.11
CA PHE A 96 12.31 -1.99 10.12
C PHE A 96 12.82 -1.67 11.54
N GLN A 97 12.78 -2.65 12.45
CA GLN A 97 13.19 -2.46 13.85
C GLN A 97 14.64 -2.92 14.08
N SER A 98 15.59 -1.99 13.94
CA SER A 98 17.01 -2.27 14.15
C SER A 98 17.37 -2.66 15.60
N GLY A 99 16.57 -2.27 16.57
CA GLY A 99 16.75 -2.67 17.97
C GLY A 99 16.68 -4.19 18.21
N LEU A 100 16.12 -4.94 17.27
CA LEU A 100 16.03 -6.40 17.32
C LEU A 100 17.24 -7.12 16.69
N ALA A 101 18.24 -6.40 16.22
CA ALA A 101 19.42 -6.99 15.55
C ALA A 101 20.23 -7.93 16.47
N GLY A 102 20.20 -7.70 17.80
CA GLY A 102 20.84 -8.55 18.79
C GLY A 102 20.08 -9.82 19.17
N MET A 103 18.85 -9.99 18.70
CA MET A 103 18.03 -11.17 19.01
C MET A 103 18.53 -12.45 18.33
N PRO A 104 18.15 -13.64 18.84
CA PRO A 104 18.48 -14.92 18.19
C PRO A 104 18.01 -14.98 16.73
N TYR A 105 18.75 -15.69 15.89
CA TYR A 105 18.48 -15.79 14.45
C TYR A 105 17.04 -16.23 14.14
N GLY A 106 16.55 -17.29 14.82
CA GLY A 106 15.19 -17.77 14.62
C GLY A 106 14.11 -16.74 14.95
N PHE A 107 14.33 -15.92 16.00
CA PHE A 107 13.44 -14.82 16.34
C PHE A 107 13.39 -13.78 15.21
N LYS A 108 14.53 -13.38 14.65
CA LYS A 108 14.60 -12.39 13.56
C LYS A 108 13.87 -12.87 12.30
N VAL A 109 14.00 -14.15 11.96
CA VAL A 109 13.28 -14.76 10.83
C VAL A 109 11.77 -14.81 11.10
N ALA A 110 11.37 -15.22 12.29
CA ALA A 110 9.95 -15.22 12.69
C ALA A 110 9.36 -13.80 12.70
N TRP A 111 10.10 -12.82 13.23
CA TRP A 111 9.71 -11.42 13.20
C TRP A 111 9.49 -10.89 11.79
N LEU A 112 10.44 -11.16 10.88
CA LEU A 112 10.31 -10.83 9.47
C LEU A 112 9.04 -11.45 8.87
N ALA A 113 8.84 -12.75 9.05
CA ALA A 113 7.70 -13.46 8.47
C ALA A 113 6.37 -12.90 8.98
N VAL A 114 6.23 -12.73 10.30
CA VAL A 114 4.99 -12.23 10.91
C VAL A 114 4.71 -10.78 10.49
N THR A 115 5.68 -9.88 10.62
CA THR A 115 5.47 -8.46 10.33
C THR A 115 5.26 -8.22 8.85
N TYR A 116 5.97 -8.93 7.98
CA TYR A 116 5.84 -8.78 6.53
C TYR A 116 4.50 -9.32 6.01
N ILE A 117 4.03 -10.46 6.52
CA ILE A 117 2.69 -10.99 6.17
C ILE A 117 1.58 -10.10 6.73
N LEU A 118 1.69 -9.64 7.99
CA LEU A 118 0.71 -8.72 8.55
C LEU A 118 0.61 -7.43 7.74
N TRP A 119 1.74 -6.85 7.40
CA TRP A 119 1.78 -5.63 6.60
C TRP A 119 1.24 -5.87 5.19
N GLY A 120 1.83 -6.78 4.42
CA GLY A 120 1.57 -6.94 2.98
C GLY A 120 0.24 -7.65 2.73
N SER A 121 0.10 -8.86 3.29
CA SER A 121 -1.02 -9.74 2.96
C SER A 121 -2.32 -9.39 3.68
N ILE A 122 -2.27 -8.69 4.81
CA ILE A 122 -3.47 -8.36 5.58
C ILE A 122 -3.78 -6.87 5.50
N PHE A 123 -2.93 -6.00 6.02
CA PHE A 123 -3.27 -4.59 6.16
C PHE A 123 -3.13 -3.80 4.87
N TYR A 124 -2.04 -4.02 4.11
CA TYR A 124 -1.85 -3.34 2.82
C TYR A 124 -2.91 -3.75 1.81
N THR A 125 -3.21 -5.04 1.68
CA THR A 125 -4.29 -5.55 0.83
C THR A 125 -5.64 -4.97 1.23
N SER A 126 -5.90 -4.84 2.54
CA SER A 126 -7.16 -4.28 3.07
C SER A 126 -7.34 -2.78 2.79
N ILE A 127 -6.30 -2.05 2.44
CA ILE A 127 -6.40 -0.64 2.04
C ILE A 127 -6.25 -0.46 0.53
N ASN A 128 -5.37 -1.22 -0.11
CA ASN A 128 -5.05 -1.07 -1.53
C ASN A 128 -6.21 -1.52 -2.45
N ILE A 129 -6.89 -2.63 -2.12
CA ILE A 129 -8.02 -3.13 -2.93
C ILE A 129 -9.21 -2.16 -2.90
N PRO A 130 -9.73 -1.71 -1.74
CA PRO A 130 -10.77 -0.69 -1.71
C PRO A 130 -10.34 0.61 -2.38
N TYR A 131 -9.10 1.04 -2.18
CA TYR A 131 -8.56 2.25 -2.82
C TYR A 131 -8.56 2.13 -4.35
N GLY A 132 -8.09 1.02 -4.91
CA GLY A 132 -8.11 0.78 -6.35
C GLY A 132 -9.53 0.76 -6.93
N SER A 133 -10.48 0.18 -6.20
CA SER A 133 -11.91 0.10 -6.60
C SER A 133 -12.64 1.44 -6.47
N MET A 134 -12.13 2.37 -5.64
CA MET A 134 -12.77 3.65 -5.36
C MET A 134 -12.91 4.54 -6.61
N ALA A 135 -12.04 4.40 -7.61
CA ALA A 135 -12.13 5.19 -8.85
C ALA A 135 -13.48 5.01 -9.56
N SER A 136 -14.05 3.80 -9.55
CA SER A 136 -15.36 3.51 -10.14
C SER A 136 -16.53 4.12 -9.35
N ALA A 137 -16.34 4.36 -8.06
CA ALA A 137 -17.33 5.03 -7.21
C ALA A 137 -17.22 6.56 -7.25
N VAL A 138 -16.12 7.11 -7.72
CA VAL A 138 -15.94 8.56 -7.91
C VAL A 138 -16.65 9.05 -9.16
N SER A 139 -16.50 8.33 -10.29
CA SER A 139 -17.17 8.71 -11.54
C SER A 139 -17.59 7.48 -12.36
N PRO A 140 -18.79 7.53 -13.00
CA PRO A 140 -19.23 6.50 -13.93
C PRO A 140 -18.50 6.60 -15.28
N GLU A 141 -17.92 7.77 -15.61
CA GLU A 141 -17.30 8.01 -16.90
C GLU A 141 -15.91 7.38 -17.00
N SER A 142 -15.67 6.68 -18.11
CA SER A 142 -14.37 6.02 -18.36
C SER A 142 -13.22 7.02 -18.45
N LYS A 143 -13.47 8.20 -19.05
CA LYS A 143 -12.47 9.28 -19.16
C LYS A 143 -12.01 9.77 -17.78
N ASP A 144 -12.94 9.99 -16.86
CA ASP A 144 -12.62 10.44 -15.50
C ASP A 144 -11.81 9.41 -14.73
N ARG A 145 -12.16 8.12 -14.88
CA ARG A 145 -11.38 7.02 -14.26
C ARG A 145 -9.97 6.93 -14.82
N ALA A 146 -9.81 7.16 -16.13
CA ALA A 146 -8.48 7.21 -16.76
C ALA A 146 -7.65 8.38 -16.20
N GLU A 147 -8.26 9.54 -16.02
CA GLU A 147 -7.59 10.70 -15.42
C GLU A 147 -7.21 10.45 -13.95
N LEU A 148 -8.09 9.81 -13.15
CA LEU A 148 -7.76 9.40 -11.77
C LEU A 148 -6.57 8.43 -11.74
N SER A 149 -6.53 7.46 -12.68
CA SER A 149 -5.39 6.55 -12.81
C SER A 149 -4.10 7.29 -13.18
N THR A 150 -4.17 8.31 -14.03
CA THR A 150 -3.01 9.16 -14.35
C THR A 150 -2.48 9.89 -13.11
N TRP A 151 -3.36 10.49 -12.32
CA TRP A 151 -2.98 11.16 -11.07
C TRP A 151 -2.42 10.18 -10.04
N ARG A 152 -2.95 8.98 -9.99
CA ARG A 152 -2.38 7.88 -9.21
C ARG A 152 -0.94 7.59 -9.62
N THR A 153 -0.68 7.42 -10.91
CA THR A 153 0.68 7.17 -11.42
C THR A 153 1.64 8.32 -11.12
N ILE A 154 1.17 9.57 -11.18
CA ILE A 154 1.96 10.74 -10.77
C ILE A 154 2.36 10.63 -9.29
N GLY A 155 1.40 10.28 -8.43
CA GLY A 155 1.67 10.08 -7.00
C GLY A 155 2.71 9.00 -6.74
N SER A 156 2.58 7.86 -7.39
CA SER A 156 3.54 6.75 -7.31
C SER A 156 4.93 7.15 -7.79
N SER A 157 5.02 7.87 -8.90
CA SER A 157 6.31 8.35 -9.43
C SER A 157 7.01 9.33 -8.48
N LEU A 158 6.25 10.24 -7.88
CA LEU A 158 6.78 11.17 -6.88
C LEU A 158 7.24 10.44 -5.61
N ALA A 159 6.45 9.48 -5.12
CA ALA A 159 6.85 8.65 -3.98
C ALA A 159 8.12 7.85 -4.27
N SER A 160 8.21 7.26 -5.47
CA SER A 160 9.39 6.52 -5.91
C SER A 160 10.65 7.39 -5.92
N LEU A 161 10.52 8.63 -6.37
CA LEU A 161 11.64 9.59 -6.38
C LEU A 161 12.05 9.95 -4.94
N VAL A 162 11.10 10.31 -4.09
CA VAL A 162 11.37 10.68 -2.69
C VAL A 162 11.99 9.52 -1.92
N ILE A 163 11.48 8.33 -2.07
CA ILE A 163 11.94 7.14 -1.35
C ILE A 163 13.24 6.61 -1.96
N GLY A 164 13.30 6.48 -3.29
CA GLY A 164 14.44 5.89 -3.98
C GLY A 164 15.71 6.76 -3.92
N VAL A 165 15.57 8.07 -3.87
CA VAL A 165 16.68 9.01 -3.75
C VAL A 165 16.88 9.46 -2.31
N GLY A 166 15.83 9.85 -1.62
CA GLY A 166 15.92 10.40 -0.27
C GLY A 166 16.36 9.38 0.78
N THR A 167 15.84 8.16 0.70
CA THR A 167 16.21 7.11 1.67
C THR A 167 17.70 6.78 1.64
N PRO A 168 18.35 6.49 0.49
CA PRO A 168 19.78 6.23 0.46
C PRO A 168 20.62 7.38 1.00
N MET A 169 20.27 8.62 0.68
CA MET A 169 21.01 9.80 1.15
C MET A 169 21.05 9.92 2.68
N ILE A 170 20.01 9.46 3.35
CA ILE A 170 19.88 9.52 4.81
C ILE A 170 20.32 8.24 5.49
N ALA A 171 19.93 7.07 4.92
CA ALA A 171 20.12 5.77 5.54
C ALA A 171 21.54 5.25 5.49
N TYR A 172 22.30 5.58 4.45
CA TYR A 172 23.68 5.13 4.33
C TYR A 172 24.63 6.04 5.09
N VAL A 173 25.64 5.42 5.72
CA VAL A 173 26.72 6.08 6.45
C VAL A 173 28.04 5.50 6.00
N THR A 174 29.09 6.33 5.98
CA THR A 174 30.46 5.88 5.73
C THR A 174 31.18 5.74 7.07
N VAL A 175 31.57 4.51 7.39
CA VAL A 175 32.39 4.18 8.57
C VAL A 175 33.64 3.46 8.08
N ASP A 176 34.80 3.95 8.48
CA ASP A 176 36.11 3.43 8.07
C ASP A 176 36.27 3.26 6.55
N GLY A 177 35.78 4.23 5.78
CA GLY A 177 35.84 4.22 4.32
C GLY A 177 34.86 3.25 3.63
N LYS A 178 34.03 2.53 4.36
CA LYS A 178 32.97 1.65 3.81
C LYS A 178 31.58 2.25 4.00
N THR A 179 30.83 2.29 2.93
CA THR A 179 29.42 2.74 2.96
C THR A 179 28.52 1.58 3.37
N MET A 180 27.80 1.75 4.46
CA MET A 180 26.90 0.73 5.01
C MET A 180 25.54 1.31 5.39
N LEU A 181 24.51 0.46 5.40
CA LEU A 181 23.16 0.86 5.80
C LEU A 181 23.10 1.00 7.33
N SER A 182 22.73 2.18 7.82
CA SER A 182 22.52 2.41 9.25
C SER A 182 21.14 1.93 9.68
N GLY A 183 21.12 0.93 10.57
CA GLY A 183 19.86 0.37 11.11
C GLY A 183 19.00 1.43 11.82
N SER A 184 19.62 2.23 12.69
CA SER A 184 18.89 3.27 13.44
C SER A 184 18.27 4.33 12.53
N ARG A 185 19.00 4.78 11.50
CA ARG A 185 18.46 5.72 10.52
C ARG A 185 17.33 5.11 9.72
N MET A 186 17.44 3.83 9.36
CA MET A 186 16.40 3.12 8.63
C MET A 186 15.11 2.98 9.46
N THR A 187 15.23 2.71 10.75
CA THR A 187 14.07 2.68 11.68
C THR A 187 13.39 4.05 11.76
N ILE A 188 14.17 5.14 11.84
CA ILE A 188 13.62 6.51 11.87
C ILE A 188 12.91 6.83 10.56
N ILE A 189 13.52 6.52 9.42
CA ILE A 189 12.92 6.72 8.08
C ILE A 189 11.59 5.96 7.98
N ALA A 190 11.55 4.69 8.40
CA ALA A 190 10.33 3.90 8.41
C ALA A 190 9.24 4.54 9.28
N GLY A 191 9.60 5.10 10.44
CA GLY A 191 8.69 5.85 11.31
C GLY A 191 8.14 7.11 10.64
N VAL A 192 9.00 7.92 10.04
CA VAL A 192 8.60 9.14 9.33
C VAL A 192 7.67 8.80 8.16
N PHE A 193 8.03 7.81 7.34
CA PHE A 193 7.20 7.42 6.20
C PHE A 193 5.87 6.79 6.63
N SER A 194 5.83 6.09 7.77
CA SER A 194 4.58 5.58 8.34
C SER A 194 3.64 6.72 8.75
N VAL A 195 4.16 7.78 9.37
CA VAL A 195 3.36 8.97 9.69
C VAL A 195 2.89 9.68 8.41
N CYS A 196 3.78 9.86 7.43
CA CYS A 196 3.43 10.44 6.14
C CYS A 196 2.33 9.62 5.43
N ALA A 197 2.40 8.30 5.47
CA ALA A 197 1.39 7.42 4.90
C ALA A 197 0.01 7.64 5.54
N ILE A 198 -0.05 7.70 6.87
CA ILE A 198 -1.30 8.00 7.59
C ILE A 198 -1.88 9.35 7.15
N LEU A 199 -1.06 10.39 7.10
CA LEU A 199 -1.50 11.73 6.67
C LEU A 199 -2.03 11.71 5.23
N CYS A 200 -1.34 11.03 4.32
CA CYS A 200 -1.75 10.89 2.92
C CYS A 200 -3.09 10.14 2.78
N TYR A 201 -3.28 9.06 3.51
CA TYR A 201 -4.55 8.32 3.51
C TYR A 201 -5.71 9.16 4.08
N LEU A 202 -5.47 9.91 5.14
CA LEU A 202 -6.48 10.81 5.71
C LEU A 202 -6.80 11.98 4.78
N LEU A 203 -5.82 12.51 4.04
CA LEU A 203 -6.04 13.51 3.00
C LEU A 203 -6.89 12.93 1.86
N CYS A 204 -6.56 11.72 1.40
CA CYS A 204 -7.36 11.02 0.39
C CYS A 204 -8.81 10.85 0.88
N PHE A 205 -9.00 10.37 2.11
CA PHE A 205 -10.32 10.21 2.71
C PHE A 205 -11.14 11.53 2.74
N LYS A 206 -10.49 12.65 3.07
CA LYS A 206 -11.16 13.97 3.16
C LYS A 206 -11.43 14.60 1.79
N MET A 207 -10.55 14.38 0.81
CA MET A 207 -10.61 15.07 -0.48
C MET A 207 -11.44 14.33 -1.52
N VAL A 208 -11.47 12.99 -1.47
CA VAL A 208 -12.22 12.15 -2.41
C VAL A 208 -13.61 11.86 -1.86
N GLN A 209 -14.62 11.90 -2.72
CA GLN A 209 -16.01 11.58 -2.40
C GLN A 209 -16.55 10.56 -3.41
N GLU A 210 -17.16 9.51 -2.90
CA GLU A 210 -17.89 8.53 -3.71
C GLU A 210 -19.24 9.13 -4.13
N ARG A 211 -19.47 9.24 -5.43
CA ARG A 211 -20.68 9.85 -6.01
C ARG A 211 -21.60 8.82 -6.63
N VAL A 212 -21.04 7.66 -7.01
CA VAL A 212 -21.77 6.56 -7.65
C VAL A 212 -22.06 5.50 -6.61
N GLN A 213 -23.33 5.22 -6.39
CA GLN A 213 -23.74 4.10 -5.54
C GLN A 213 -23.63 2.80 -6.33
N LEU A 214 -22.57 2.05 -6.09
CA LEU A 214 -22.39 0.72 -6.65
C LEU A 214 -23.22 -0.28 -5.84
N THR A 215 -24.44 -0.51 -6.28
CA THR A 215 -25.29 -1.57 -5.73
C THR A 215 -25.01 -2.87 -6.48
N THR A 216 -24.96 -3.98 -5.76
CA THR A 216 -24.76 -5.35 -6.31
C THR A 216 -25.76 -5.70 -7.42
N LYS A 217 -26.92 -5.04 -7.46
CA LYS A 217 -27.93 -5.18 -8.49
C LYS A 217 -27.49 -4.67 -9.88
N ASN A 218 -26.60 -3.71 -9.93
CA ASN A 218 -26.13 -3.13 -11.20
C ASN A 218 -25.05 -3.99 -11.88
N LEU A 219 -24.29 -4.77 -11.10
CA LEU A 219 -23.28 -5.69 -11.63
C LEU A 219 -23.91 -6.90 -12.31
N SER A 220 -25.01 -7.42 -11.81
CA SER A 220 -25.74 -8.53 -12.43
C SER A 220 -26.44 -8.12 -13.75
N LEU A 221 -26.87 -6.86 -13.87
CA LEU A 221 -27.50 -6.35 -15.09
C LEU A 221 -26.50 -6.08 -16.21
N ILE A 222 -25.24 -5.75 -15.90
CA ILE A 222 -24.18 -5.56 -16.90
C ILE A 222 -23.78 -6.91 -17.53
N HIS A 223 -23.76 -7.99 -16.73
CA HIS A 223 -23.49 -9.34 -17.24
C HIS A 223 -24.69 -9.97 -17.98
N ILE A 224 -25.91 -9.49 -17.74
CA ILE A 224 -27.13 -10.01 -18.41
C ILE A 224 -27.43 -9.20 -19.68
N SER A 225 -26.93 -7.98 -19.84
CA SER A 225 -27.19 -7.11 -21.00
C SER A 225 -26.16 -7.21 -22.14
N GLU A 226 -25.17 -8.11 -22.07
CA GLU A 226 -24.36 -8.56 -23.18
C GLU A 226 -24.66 -10.01 -23.59
N PRO A 227 -25.83 -10.33 -24.09
CA PRO A 227 -26.00 -11.52 -24.88
C PRO A 227 -25.87 -11.13 -26.36
N THR A 228 -24.82 -11.69 -26.98
CA THR A 228 -24.87 -12.06 -28.41
C THR A 228 -25.36 -11.00 -29.40
N ARG A 229 -24.61 -9.91 -29.59
CA ARG A 229 -24.81 -9.01 -30.73
C ARG A 229 -23.76 -9.14 -31.83
N HIS A 230 -23.08 -10.28 -31.91
CA HIS A 230 -22.16 -10.59 -32.99
C HIS A 230 -22.31 -12.02 -33.47
N LEU A 231 -23.49 -12.34 -34.01
CA LEU A 231 -23.72 -13.50 -34.89
C LEU A 231 -24.97 -13.25 -35.71
N TYR A 232 -24.89 -12.30 -36.66
CA TYR A 232 -25.64 -12.34 -37.91
C TYR A 232 -25.08 -11.24 -38.83
#